data_5b0dd75abd26d347494f688d2fc704ed
#
_entry.id   5b0dd75abd26d347494f688d2fc704ed
#
_cell.length_a   1.000
_cell.length_b   1.000
_cell.length_c   1.000
_cell.angle_alpha   90.00
_cell.angle_beta   90.00
_cell.angle_gamma   90.00
#
_symmetry.space_group_name_H-M   'P 1'
#
loop_
_entity.id
_entity.type
_entity.pdbx_description
1 polymer ?
#
loop_
_entity_poly.entity_id
_entity_poly.type
_entity_poly.pdbx_seq_one_letter_code
_entity_poly.pdbx_strand_id
1 'polypeptide(L)'
;ERGVAGQQGGIPMSEMPQYIQDVLDLVEWANGDPATSKWAKMRADAGHPAPFNLKMIGIGNEDLISTDFEQRYLMICKAVKQKYPQIEVVGTVGPFHFPSSDYIEGWKIARENKRWIAAVDEHYYEQPGWFLNHQDYYDHYDRKAPKVYLGEYASRGANAVDNALAEGIHLCNVERNGDVVEMTSYAPLLCKDGYSNWQPDMIYFDNNNVRASESYKMQKMFGQHAGDLYISSVLSLPDALKKYVGTSVVKDSKSGKTWLKVVNALPRTLKLSVSGLGNKQVTIAGRSAQVFEL
;
A
#
# COMPACT_ATOMS: atom_id res chain seq x y z
N GLU A 1 22.90 -1.33 2.23
CA GLU A 1 21.84 -0.33 2.11
C GLU A 1 22.32 0.99 2.69
N ARG A 2 22.35 1.99 1.86
CA ARG A 2 22.72 3.34 2.26
C ARG A 2 21.46 4.19 2.13
N GLY A 3 20.67 4.30 3.16
CA GLY A 3 19.52 5.17 3.05
C GLY A 3 18.26 4.67 3.72
N VAL A 4 18.39 3.87 4.74
CA VAL A 4 17.27 3.57 5.60
C VAL A 4 17.02 4.77 6.50
N ALA A 5 15.78 5.16 6.64
CA ALA A 5 15.23 6.16 7.55
C ALA A 5 16.25 7.13 8.19
N GLY A 6 16.52 8.20 7.52
CA GLY A 6 17.42 9.23 8.05
C GLY A 6 18.88 8.87 8.08
N GLN A 7 19.28 7.81 7.44
CA GLN A 7 20.66 7.43 7.40
C GLN A 7 21.49 8.43 6.58
N GLN A 8 22.63 8.75 7.12
CA GLN A 8 23.56 9.68 6.50
C GLN A 8 24.37 8.98 5.40
N GLY A 9 24.78 9.75 4.40
CA GLY A 9 25.72 9.32 3.41
C GLY A 9 25.13 8.63 2.20
N GLY A 10 24.25 9.31 1.51
CA GLY A 10 23.82 8.91 0.15
C GLY A 10 25.01 8.68 -0.78
N ILE A 11 24.74 8.07 -1.93
CA ILE A 11 25.75 7.79 -2.95
C ILE A 11 26.45 9.08 -3.38
N PRO A 12 27.79 9.12 -3.43
CA PRO A 12 28.51 10.28 -3.94
C PRO A 12 28.07 10.63 -5.37
N MET A 13 27.99 11.92 -5.67
CA MET A 13 27.57 12.37 -7.00
C MET A 13 28.46 11.82 -8.14
N SER A 14 29.73 11.56 -7.87
CA SER A 14 30.65 10.92 -8.83
C SER A 14 30.30 9.46 -9.16
N GLU A 15 29.58 8.77 -8.26
CA GLU A 15 29.15 7.38 -8.43
C GLU A 15 27.71 7.27 -8.99
N MET A 16 26.96 8.36 -9.04
CA MET A 16 25.57 8.38 -9.53
C MET A 16 25.42 7.82 -10.96
N PRO A 17 26.32 8.08 -11.92
CA PRO A 17 26.19 7.49 -13.25
C PRO A 17 26.17 5.96 -13.22
N GLN A 18 27.04 5.32 -12.42
CA GLN A 18 27.07 3.87 -12.28
C GLN A 18 25.83 3.36 -11.56
N TYR A 19 25.43 4.02 -10.48
CA TYR A 19 24.22 3.64 -9.74
C TYR A 19 22.96 3.71 -10.61
N ILE A 20 22.83 4.76 -11.42
CA ILE A 20 21.73 4.88 -12.38
C ILE A 20 21.77 3.73 -13.39
N GLN A 21 22.98 3.37 -13.88
CA GLN A 21 23.10 2.23 -14.79
C GLN A 21 22.65 0.93 -14.12
N ASP A 22 22.99 0.71 -12.84
CA ASP A 22 22.57 -0.48 -12.08
C ASP A 22 21.03 -0.53 -11.94
N VAL A 23 20.35 0.60 -11.71
CA VAL A 23 18.88 0.69 -11.69
C VAL A 23 18.30 0.32 -13.07
N LEU A 24 18.88 0.83 -14.15
CA LEU A 24 18.45 0.50 -15.52
C LEU A 24 18.70 -0.98 -15.85
N ASP A 25 19.80 -1.55 -15.39
CA ASP A 25 20.13 -2.94 -15.55
C ASP A 25 19.16 -3.87 -14.79
N LEU A 26 18.65 -3.43 -13.63
CA LEU A 26 17.60 -4.16 -12.90
C LEU A 26 16.30 -4.25 -13.73
N VAL A 27 15.88 -3.16 -14.36
CA VAL A 27 14.72 -3.17 -15.26
C VAL A 27 14.97 -4.07 -16.46
N GLU A 28 16.17 -4.01 -17.04
CA GLU A 28 16.60 -4.86 -18.15
C GLU A 28 16.61 -6.34 -17.74
N TRP A 29 17.10 -6.66 -16.55
CA TRP A 29 17.06 -8.01 -16.00
C TRP A 29 15.62 -8.50 -15.88
N ALA A 30 14.72 -7.68 -15.37
CA ALA A 30 13.33 -8.06 -15.15
C ALA A 30 12.54 -8.24 -16.46
N ASN A 31 12.74 -7.36 -17.44
CA ASN A 31 11.86 -7.25 -18.61
C ASN A 31 12.55 -7.48 -19.95
N GLY A 32 13.88 -7.51 -20.01
CA GLY A 32 14.64 -7.60 -21.26
C GLY A 32 14.49 -8.94 -21.98
N ASP A 33 14.89 -8.95 -23.25
CA ASP A 33 14.93 -10.14 -24.08
C ASP A 33 16.25 -10.91 -23.84
N PRO A 34 16.19 -12.19 -23.45
CA PRO A 34 17.40 -13.01 -23.24
C PRO A 34 18.30 -13.17 -24.47
N ALA A 35 17.75 -13.00 -25.67
CA ALA A 35 18.52 -13.11 -26.91
C ALA A 35 19.44 -11.90 -27.15
N THR A 36 19.13 -10.74 -26.55
CA THR A 36 19.82 -9.48 -26.83
C THR A 36 20.45 -8.83 -25.58
N SER A 37 19.99 -9.21 -24.38
CA SER A 37 20.42 -8.65 -23.12
C SER A 37 21.13 -9.66 -22.23
N LYS A 38 22.36 -9.31 -21.78
CA LYS A 38 23.11 -10.14 -20.82
C LYS A 38 22.35 -10.32 -19.49
N TRP A 39 21.64 -9.29 -19.05
CA TRP A 39 20.90 -9.31 -17.80
C TRP A 39 19.66 -10.20 -17.90
N ALA A 40 18.91 -10.07 -18.98
CA ALA A 40 17.76 -10.94 -19.23
C ALA A 40 18.21 -12.40 -19.47
N LYS A 41 19.41 -12.61 -20.08
CA LYS A 41 20.00 -13.94 -20.18
C LYS A 41 20.28 -14.54 -18.80
N MET A 42 20.82 -13.78 -17.86
CA MET A 42 21.04 -14.26 -16.48
C MET A 42 19.71 -14.69 -15.83
N ARG A 43 18.63 -13.94 -16.05
CA ARG A 43 17.28 -14.33 -15.58
C ARG A 43 16.86 -15.67 -16.22
N ALA A 44 17.05 -15.80 -17.51
CA ALA A 44 16.67 -17.01 -18.25
C ALA A 44 17.49 -18.24 -17.80
N ASP A 45 18.79 -18.08 -17.61
CA ASP A 45 19.70 -19.12 -17.12
C ASP A 45 19.35 -19.56 -15.67
N ALA A 46 18.74 -18.66 -14.89
CA ALA A 46 18.18 -18.95 -13.56
C ALA A 46 16.81 -19.65 -13.60
N GLY A 47 16.31 -20.04 -14.79
CA GLY A 47 15.05 -20.76 -14.94
C GLY A 47 13.83 -19.89 -15.27
N HIS A 48 14.02 -18.58 -15.50
CA HIS A 48 12.94 -17.64 -15.79
C HIS A 48 13.09 -16.98 -17.18
N PRO A 49 12.88 -17.73 -18.30
CA PRO A 49 13.10 -17.18 -19.65
C PRO A 49 12.11 -16.08 -20.03
N ALA A 50 10.87 -16.14 -19.52
CA ALA A 50 9.88 -15.09 -19.76
C ALA A 50 10.15 -13.82 -18.93
N PRO A 51 9.84 -12.61 -19.45
CA PRO A 51 9.94 -11.38 -18.69
C PRO A 51 8.97 -11.39 -17.50
N PHE A 52 9.36 -10.75 -16.40
CA PHE A 52 8.51 -10.60 -15.22
C PHE A 52 7.43 -9.54 -15.40
N ASN A 53 7.48 -8.76 -16.48
CA ASN A 53 6.54 -7.67 -16.76
C ASN A 53 6.48 -6.64 -15.63
N LEU A 54 7.65 -6.29 -15.08
CA LEU A 54 7.78 -5.21 -14.12
C LEU A 54 7.12 -3.95 -14.68
N LYS A 55 6.21 -3.35 -13.91
CA LYS A 55 5.46 -2.15 -14.29
C LYS A 55 5.89 -0.93 -13.51
N MET A 56 6.32 -1.13 -12.27
CA MET A 56 6.65 -0.09 -11.33
C MET A 56 8.02 -0.33 -10.70
N ILE A 57 8.69 0.74 -10.33
CA ILE A 57 9.92 0.69 -9.56
C ILE A 57 9.88 1.75 -8.45
N GLY A 58 10.12 1.32 -7.21
CA GLY A 58 10.26 2.21 -6.07
C GLY A 58 11.67 2.79 -6.00
N ILE A 59 11.79 4.09 -5.80
CA ILE A 59 13.05 4.81 -5.64
C ILE A 59 13.09 5.47 -4.27
N GLY A 60 14.02 5.03 -3.44
CA GLY A 60 14.14 5.42 -2.04
C GLY A 60 13.27 4.56 -1.12
N ASN A 61 13.54 4.66 0.18
CA ASN A 61 12.77 4.04 1.25
C ASN A 61 12.97 4.85 2.53
N GLU A 62 11.94 5.55 2.99
CA GLU A 62 11.97 6.34 4.22
C GLU A 62 13.13 7.35 4.29
N ASP A 63 13.63 7.78 3.15
CA ASP A 63 14.71 8.75 3.10
C ASP A 63 14.27 10.10 3.68
N LEU A 64 15.18 10.77 4.36
CA LEU A 64 14.99 12.17 4.73
C LEU A 64 15.13 13.04 3.49
N ILE A 65 14.13 13.85 3.25
CA ILE A 65 14.07 14.68 2.05
C ILE A 65 14.96 15.92 2.22
N SER A 66 16.01 15.96 1.43
CA SER A 66 16.97 17.06 1.37
C SER A 66 17.23 17.48 -0.08
N THR A 67 17.89 18.60 -0.29
CA THR A 67 18.31 19.05 -1.64
C THR A 67 19.18 18.00 -2.33
N ASP A 68 20.08 17.36 -1.59
CA ASP A 68 20.94 16.31 -2.11
C ASP A 68 20.16 15.06 -2.48
N PHE A 69 19.15 14.68 -1.67
CA PHE A 69 18.23 13.61 -2.01
C PHE A 69 17.46 13.94 -3.28
N GLU A 70 16.81 15.10 -3.34
CA GLU A 70 16.03 15.52 -4.50
C GLU A 70 16.84 15.46 -5.80
N GLN A 71 18.07 15.95 -5.78
CA GLN A 71 18.93 15.95 -6.95
C GLN A 71 19.19 14.52 -7.46
N ARG A 72 19.62 13.62 -6.57
CA ARG A 72 19.90 12.21 -6.90
C ARG A 72 18.63 11.48 -7.36
N TYR A 73 17.56 11.67 -6.63
CA TYR A 73 16.26 11.08 -6.92
C TYR A 73 15.76 11.43 -8.32
N LEU A 74 15.77 12.72 -8.66
CA LEU A 74 15.32 13.17 -9.98
C LEU A 74 16.24 12.71 -11.12
N MET A 75 17.54 12.52 -10.87
CA MET A 75 18.45 11.93 -11.86
C MET A 75 18.03 10.49 -12.19
N ILE A 76 17.71 9.69 -11.19
CA ILE A 76 17.25 8.31 -11.36
C ILE A 76 15.89 8.28 -12.09
N CYS A 77 14.92 9.04 -11.60
CA CYS A 77 13.57 9.08 -12.19
C CYS A 77 13.61 9.45 -13.68
N LYS A 78 14.38 10.47 -14.04
CA LYS A 78 14.55 10.91 -15.43
C LYS A 78 15.18 9.82 -16.28
N ALA A 79 16.24 9.16 -15.80
CA ALA A 79 16.92 8.10 -16.54
C ALA A 79 16.00 6.89 -16.78
N VAL A 80 15.26 6.45 -15.77
CA VAL A 80 14.27 5.38 -15.90
C VAL A 80 13.22 5.73 -16.93
N LYS A 81 12.61 6.91 -16.84
CA LYS A 81 11.54 7.33 -17.78
C LYS A 81 12.05 7.58 -19.19
N GLN A 82 13.31 7.97 -19.37
CA GLN A 82 13.92 8.14 -20.70
C GLN A 82 14.16 6.80 -21.39
N LYS A 83 14.67 5.80 -20.67
CA LYS A 83 14.98 4.48 -21.24
C LYS A 83 13.76 3.55 -21.27
N TYR A 84 12.92 3.62 -20.26
CA TYR A 84 11.75 2.77 -20.07
C TYR A 84 10.49 3.60 -19.77
N PRO A 85 9.94 4.32 -20.75
CA PRO A 85 8.80 5.22 -20.54
C PRO A 85 7.55 4.54 -19.98
N GLN A 86 7.43 3.22 -20.17
CA GLN A 86 6.33 2.39 -19.66
C GLN A 86 6.46 2.03 -18.18
N ILE A 87 7.65 2.18 -17.59
CA ILE A 87 7.86 1.92 -16.16
C ILE A 87 7.37 3.14 -15.35
N GLU A 88 6.52 2.89 -14.40
CA GLU A 88 6.08 3.90 -13.44
C GLU A 88 7.04 3.98 -12.26
N VAL A 89 7.39 5.21 -11.89
CA VAL A 89 8.27 5.46 -10.74
C VAL A 89 7.42 5.81 -9.55
N VAL A 90 7.66 5.10 -8.45
CA VAL A 90 7.10 5.36 -7.13
C VAL A 90 8.19 5.94 -6.25
N GLY A 91 7.96 7.08 -5.63
CA GLY A 91 8.97 7.79 -4.84
C GLY A 91 8.65 7.85 -3.36
N THR A 92 9.66 7.79 -2.51
CA THR A 92 9.46 7.96 -1.07
C THR A 92 9.03 9.38 -0.70
N VAL A 93 8.23 9.50 0.35
CA VAL A 93 7.89 10.77 1.03
C VAL A 93 8.29 10.74 2.50
N GLY A 94 9.32 9.97 2.83
CA GLY A 94 9.86 9.82 4.18
C GLY A 94 9.15 8.77 5.01
N PRO A 95 9.54 8.65 6.31
CA PRO A 95 9.09 7.56 7.19
C PRO A 95 7.76 7.84 7.90
N PHE A 96 7.19 9.05 7.77
CA PHE A 96 6.00 9.47 8.51
C PHE A 96 5.01 10.22 7.62
N HIS A 97 3.73 10.12 7.97
CA HIS A 97 2.68 10.91 7.33
C HIS A 97 2.66 12.38 7.76
N PHE A 98 1.73 13.19 7.18
CA PHE A 98 1.52 14.59 7.59
C PHE A 98 1.35 14.72 9.12
N PRO A 99 1.99 15.70 9.79
CA PRO A 99 2.69 16.87 9.21
C PRO A 99 4.22 16.76 9.15
N SER A 100 4.79 15.59 8.93
CA SER A 100 6.24 15.44 8.77
C SER A 100 6.78 16.34 7.66
N SER A 101 7.95 16.94 7.88
CA SER A 101 8.63 17.76 6.87
C SER A 101 8.97 16.96 5.61
N ASP A 102 9.42 15.71 5.79
CA ASP A 102 9.75 14.83 4.68
C ASP A 102 8.53 14.51 3.83
N TYR A 103 7.38 14.25 4.47
CA TYR A 103 6.11 14.07 3.77
C TYR A 103 5.74 15.31 2.93
N ILE A 104 5.81 16.49 3.52
CA ILE A 104 5.44 17.76 2.85
C ILE A 104 6.35 18.01 1.64
N GLU A 105 7.66 17.93 1.83
CA GLU A 105 8.65 18.19 0.76
C GLU A 105 8.65 17.06 -0.28
N GLY A 106 8.53 15.80 0.11
CA GLY A 106 8.44 14.66 -0.82
C GLY A 106 7.22 14.77 -1.74
N TRP A 107 6.06 15.10 -1.19
CA TRP A 107 4.86 15.38 -1.98
C TRP A 107 5.00 16.58 -2.91
N LYS A 108 5.67 17.64 -2.46
CA LYS A 108 5.96 18.82 -3.30
C LYS A 108 6.81 18.41 -4.50
N ILE A 109 7.92 17.70 -4.27
CA ILE A 109 8.79 17.18 -5.34
C ILE A 109 7.98 16.33 -6.32
N ALA A 110 7.14 15.42 -5.82
CA ALA A 110 6.33 14.55 -6.66
C ALA A 110 5.33 15.34 -7.53
N ARG A 111 4.63 16.33 -6.97
CA ARG A 111 3.67 17.19 -7.71
C ARG A 111 4.37 18.02 -8.79
N GLU A 112 5.52 18.61 -8.48
CA GLU A 112 6.30 19.42 -9.42
C GLU A 112 6.91 18.57 -10.54
N ASN A 113 7.13 17.28 -10.29
CA ASN A 113 7.76 16.34 -11.21
C ASN A 113 6.83 15.19 -11.65
N LYS A 114 5.51 15.38 -11.65
CA LYS A 114 4.52 14.33 -11.97
C LYS A 114 4.68 13.66 -13.34
N ARG A 115 5.44 14.26 -14.26
CA ARG A 115 5.82 13.64 -15.54
C ARG A 115 6.82 12.48 -15.39
N TRP A 116 7.53 12.44 -14.26
CA TRP A 116 8.56 11.43 -13.95
C TRP A 116 8.11 10.50 -12.82
N ILE A 117 7.27 10.99 -11.91
CA ILE A 117 6.84 10.32 -10.69
C ILE A 117 5.34 10.06 -10.80
N ALA A 118 4.97 8.78 -10.88
CA ALA A 118 3.59 8.36 -11.05
C ALA A 118 2.86 8.25 -9.70
N ALA A 119 3.56 7.79 -8.68
CA ALA A 119 3.02 7.61 -7.34
C ALA A 119 4.06 7.95 -6.26
N VAL A 120 3.60 8.14 -5.04
CA VAL A 120 4.43 8.28 -3.85
C VAL A 120 4.21 7.11 -2.92
N ASP A 121 5.26 6.74 -2.19
CA ASP A 121 5.26 5.69 -1.19
C ASP A 121 5.05 6.32 0.19
N GLU A 122 3.85 6.13 0.74
CA GLU A 122 3.48 6.61 2.07
C GLU A 122 3.63 5.51 3.10
N HIS A 123 4.22 5.86 4.25
CA HIS A 123 4.38 4.96 5.40
C HIS A 123 3.74 5.55 6.64
N TYR A 124 2.98 4.74 7.36
CA TYR A 124 2.51 5.10 8.71
C TYR A 124 2.13 3.89 9.56
N TYR A 125 2.56 3.95 10.80
CA TYR A 125 2.31 2.96 11.83
C TYR A 125 1.63 3.66 13.00
N GLU A 126 0.31 3.48 13.13
CA GLU A 126 -0.51 4.25 14.03
C GLU A 126 -1.30 3.38 15.01
N GLN A 127 -1.75 3.96 16.12
CA GLN A 127 -2.61 3.27 17.07
C GLN A 127 -4.01 3.01 16.46
N PRO A 128 -4.76 1.98 16.91
CA PRO A 128 -6.11 1.69 16.39
C PRO A 128 -7.02 2.93 16.37
N GLY A 129 -6.93 3.77 17.41
CA GLY A 129 -7.71 5.00 17.50
C GLY A 129 -7.46 6.00 16.39
N TRP A 130 -6.24 6.05 15.85
CA TRP A 130 -5.93 6.92 14.72
C TRP A 130 -6.72 6.49 13.49
N PHE A 131 -6.68 5.21 13.12
CA PHE A 131 -7.41 4.68 11.97
C PHE A 131 -8.92 4.92 12.09
N LEU A 132 -9.49 4.73 13.30
CA LEU A 132 -10.91 4.96 13.54
C LEU A 132 -11.32 6.43 13.40
N ASN A 133 -10.41 7.37 13.67
CA ASN A 133 -10.71 8.80 13.61
C ASN A 133 -10.28 9.47 12.29
N HIS A 134 -9.63 8.74 11.35
CA HIS A 134 -9.15 9.26 10.07
C HIS A 134 -9.74 8.46 8.88
N GLN A 135 -11.04 8.17 8.94
CA GLN A 135 -11.72 7.43 7.86
C GLN A 135 -11.89 8.24 6.57
N ASP A 136 -11.68 9.53 6.63
CA ASP A 136 -11.70 10.47 5.51
C ASP A 136 -10.29 10.87 5.03
N TYR A 137 -9.24 10.15 5.50
CA TYR A 137 -7.84 10.52 5.29
C TYR A 137 -7.50 10.81 3.82
N TYR A 138 -7.92 9.96 2.90
CA TYR A 138 -7.66 10.14 1.47
C TYR A 138 -8.75 10.95 0.74
N ASP A 139 -9.86 11.29 1.38
CA ASP A 139 -10.99 11.99 0.72
C ASP A 139 -10.60 13.38 0.20
N HIS A 140 -9.59 14.00 0.83
CA HIS A 140 -9.14 15.35 0.53
C HIS A 140 -7.93 15.42 -0.41
N TYR A 141 -7.43 14.27 -0.88
CA TYR A 141 -6.28 14.24 -1.78
C TYR A 141 -6.66 14.77 -3.17
N ASP A 142 -5.72 15.48 -3.80
CA ASP A 142 -5.88 15.94 -5.18
C ASP A 142 -5.84 14.76 -6.16
N ARG A 143 -6.98 14.46 -6.81
CA ARG A 143 -7.12 13.36 -7.77
C ARG A 143 -6.25 13.51 -9.02
N LYS A 144 -5.69 14.71 -9.26
CA LYS A 144 -4.79 15.01 -10.40
C LYS A 144 -3.32 14.94 -10.02
N ALA A 145 -3.01 14.78 -8.76
CA ALA A 145 -1.65 14.57 -8.26
C ALA A 145 -1.15 13.13 -8.58
N PRO A 146 0.13 12.84 -8.36
CA PRO A 146 0.61 11.45 -8.33
C PRO A 146 -0.23 10.58 -7.40
N LYS A 147 -0.31 9.29 -7.71
CA LYS A 147 -1.06 8.33 -6.90
C LYS A 147 -0.35 8.02 -5.59
N VAL A 148 -1.00 7.28 -4.72
CA VAL A 148 -0.43 6.76 -3.48
C VAL A 148 -0.22 5.25 -3.63
N TYR A 149 0.97 4.81 -3.35
CA TYR A 149 1.29 3.48 -2.88
C TYR A 149 1.43 3.57 -1.36
N LEU A 150 0.51 2.98 -0.61
CA LEU A 150 0.66 2.84 0.84
C LEU A 150 1.57 1.63 1.08
N GLY A 151 2.89 1.87 1.01
CA GLY A 151 3.90 0.81 0.95
C GLY A 151 4.17 0.14 2.27
N GLU A 152 3.98 0.87 3.37
CA GLU A 152 4.07 0.29 4.70
C GLU A 152 2.99 0.88 5.63
N TYR A 153 2.18 0.02 6.22
CA TYR A 153 1.27 0.42 7.27
C TYR A 153 0.91 -0.74 8.18
N ALA A 154 0.63 -0.44 9.42
CA ALA A 154 0.01 -1.35 10.37
C ALA A 154 -0.61 -0.57 11.54
N SER A 155 -1.62 -1.15 12.16
CA SER A 155 -2.12 -0.69 13.44
C SER A 155 -1.20 -1.21 14.55
N ARG A 156 -0.53 -0.27 15.28
CA ARG A 156 0.43 -0.60 16.34
C ARG A 156 -0.23 -1.19 17.57
N GLY A 157 0.50 -2.03 18.28
CA GLY A 157 0.08 -2.59 19.56
C GLY A 157 0.14 -4.11 19.60
N ALA A 158 -0.74 -4.74 20.37
CA ALA A 158 -0.67 -6.15 20.71
C ALA A 158 -1.04 -7.14 19.59
N ASN A 159 -1.19 -6.69 18.34
CA ASN A 159 -1.65 -7.51 17.22
C ASN A 159 -2.93 -8.30 17.53
N ALA A 160 -3.90 -7.60 18.09
CA ALA A 160 -5.17 -8.13 18.54
C ALA A 160 -6.28 -7.88 17.50
N VAL A 161 -7.47 -8.40 17.78
CA VAL A 161 -8.66 -8.18 16.95
C VAL A 161 -8.94 -6.68 16.72
N ASP A 162 -8.69 -5.83 17.72
CA ASP A 162 -8.93 -4.38 17.59
C ASP A 162 -8.03 -3.71 16.55
N ASN A 163 -6.78 -4.16 16.44
CA ASN A 163 -5.87 -3.71 15.39
C ASN A 163 -6.41 -4.08 14.01
N ALA A 164 -6.77 -5.34 13.81
CA ALA A 164 -7.32 -5.84 12.55
C ALA A 164 -8.62 -5.12 12.16
N LEU A 165 -9.51 -4.85 13.12
CA LEU A 165 -10.75 -4.12 12.86
C LEU A 165 -10.49 -2.66 12.45
N ALA A 166 -9.55 -1.99 13.12
CA ALA A 166 -9.14 -0.64 12.76
C ALA A 166 -8.54 -0.57 11.35
N GLU A 167 -7.66 -1.53 11.01
CA GLU A 167 -7.10 -1.68 9.67
C GLU A 167 -8.19 -1.99 8.63
N GLY A 168 -9.15 -2.84 8.94
CA GLY A 168 -10.26 -3.15 8.05
C GLY A 168 -11.17 -1.94 7.77
N ILE A 169 -11.43 -1.11 8.77
CA ILE A 169 -12.15 0.15 8.60
C ILE A 169 -11.35 1.09 7.70
N HIS A 170 -10.04 1.15 7.88
CA HIS A 170 -9.15 1.93 7.02
C HIS A 170 -9.14 1.41 5.58
N LEU A 171 -9.12 0.10 5.36
CA LEU A 171 -9.21 -0.50 4.03
C LEU A 171 -10.52 -0.17 3.31
N CYS A 172 -11.63 0.01 4.04
CA CYS A 172 -12.87 0.53 3.45
C CYS A 172 -12.69 1.96 2.92
N ASN A 173 -11.91 2.80 3.62
CA ASN A 173 -11.52 4.13 3.15
C ASN A 173 -10.62 4.05 1.91
N VAL A 174 -9.62 3.17 1.93
CA VAL A 174 -8.71 2.94 0.79
C VAL A 174 -9.51 2.54 -0.45
N GLU A 175 -10.40 1.56 -0.37
CA GLU A 175 -11.25 1.16 -1.50
C GLU A 175 -12.15 2.29 -2.02
N ARG A 176 -12.69 3.14 -1.12
CA ARG A 176 -13.45 4.33 -1.51
C ARG A 176 -12.62 5.33 -2.29
N ASN A 177 -11.33 5.36 -2.04
CA ASN A 177 -10.35 6.25 -2.66
C ASN A 177 -9.40 5.53 -3.63
N GLY A 178 -9.87 4.49 -4.32
CA GLY A 178 -9.08 3.74 -5.29
C GLY A 178 -8.64 4.56 -6.52
N ASP A 179 -9.17 5.75 -6.68
CA ASP A 179 -8.70 6.75 -7.65
C ASP A 179 -7.50 7.57 -7.15
N VAL A 180 -7.14 7.45 -5.88
CA VAL A 180 -5.96 8.03 -5.23
C VAL A 180 -4.97 6.96 -4.81
N VAL A 181 -5.43 5.94 -4.06
CA VAL A 181 -4.58 4.87 -3.54
C VAL A 181 -4.60 3.68 -4.51
N GLU A 182 -3.48 3.47 -5.19
CA GLU A 182 -3.36 2.44 -6.22
C GLU A 182 -3.02 1.07 -5.64
N MET A 183 -2.20 1.04 -4.59
CA MET A 183 -1.76 -0.20 -3.92
C MET A 183 -1.59 0.02 -2.43
N THR A 184 -1.70 -1.08 -1.67
CA THR A 184 -1.35 -1.11 -0.25
C THR A 184 -0.53 -2.34 0.09
N SER A 185 0.42 -2.20 1.01
CA SER A 185 1.22 -3.30 1.54
C SER A 185 1.31 -3.20 3.06
N TYR A 186 0.80 -4.20 3.74
CA TYR A 186 1.01 -4.32 5.18
C TYR A 186 2.49 -4.61 5.48
N ALA A 187 3.04 -3.98 6.51
CA ALA A 187 4.42 -4.22 6.95
C ALA A 187 4.55 -4.20 8.48
N PRO A 188 5.52 -4.96 9.03
CA PRO A 188 6.28 -6.03 8.40
C PRO A 188 5.44 -7.28 8.13
N LEU A 189 5.89 -8.08 7.14
CA LEU A 189 5.13 -9.26 6.70
C LEU A 189 5.41 -10.51 7.56
N LEU A 190 6.68 -10.82 7.80
CA LEU A 190 7.11 -12.08 8.38
C LEU A 190 7.89 -11.88 9.69
N CYS A 191 7.55 -12.65 10.70
CA CYS A 191 8.24 -12.68 11.98
C CYS A 191 8.63 -14.10 12.37
N LYS A 192 9.92 -14.39 12.50
CA LYS A 192 10.38 -15.61 13.15
C LYS A 192 10.30 -15.42 14.66
N ASP A 193 9.60 -16.33 15.35
CA ASP A 193 9.40 -16.26 16.78
C ASP A 193 10.75 -16.18 17.54
N GLY A 194 10.85 -15.20 18.43
CA GLY A 194 12.06 -14.93 19.21
C GLY A 194 13.18 -14.18 18.48
N TYR A 195 12.97 -13.78 17.23
CA TYR A 195 13.99 -13.11 16.38
C TYR A 195 13.50 -11.80 15.76
N SER A 196 12.43 -11.22 16.24
CA SER A 196 11.95 -9.91 15.79
C SER A 196 12.13 -8.85 16.88
N ASN A 197 12.57 -7.66 16.47
CA ASN A 197 12.60 -6.45 17.31
C ASN A 197 11.40 -5.54 17.03
N TRP A 198 10.45 -5.98 16.19
CA TRP A 198 9.31 -5.21 15.76
C TRP A 198 7.99 -5.89 16.13
N GLN A 199 6.96 -5.07 16.32
CA GLN A 199 5.58 -5.51 16.55
C GLN A 199 4.62 -4.38 16.14
N PRO A 200 3.52 -4.68 15.40
CA PRO A 200 3.06 -6.02 15.00
C PRO A 200 3.70 -6.52 13.69
N ASP A 201 3.66 -7.83 13.47
CA ASP A 201 3.96 -8.48 12.21
C ASP A 201 2.72 -9.24 11.70
N MET A 202 2.65 -9.54 10.40
CA MET A 202 1.45 -10.14 9.83
C MET A 202 1.41 -11.65 10.01
N ILE A 203 2.54 -12.33 9.80
CA ILE A 203 2.67 -13.78 9.81
C ILE A 203 3.81 -14.20 10.72
N TYR A 204 3.51 -14.97 11.74
CA TYR A 204 4.48 -15.50 12.69
C TYR A 204 4.82 -16.94 12.36
N PHE A 205 6.07 -17.32 12.51
CA PHE A 205 6.49 -18.69 12.27
C PHE A 205 7.65 -19.13 13.17
N ASP A 206 7.73 -20.41 13.42
CA ASP A 206 8.90 -21.10 13.95
C ASP A 206 9.41 -22.12 12.92
N ASN A 207 10.26 -23.07 13.35
CA ASN A 207 10.81 -24.07 12.44
C ASN A 207 9.76 -25.09 11.95
N ASN A 208 8.61 -25.20 12.59
CA ASN A 208 7.62 -26.25 12.36
C ASN A 208 6.22 -25.69 12.04
N ASN A 209 5.90 -24.47 12.47
CA ASN A 209 4.55 -23.93 12.45
C ASN A 209 4.51 -22.54 11.81
N VAL A 210 3.37 -22.21 11.18
CA VAL A 210 3.04 -20.87 10.68
C VAL A 210 1.73 -20.43 11.32
N ARG A 211 1.70 -19.21 11.84
CA ARG A 211 0.52 -18.61 12.48
C ARG A 211 0.19 -17.26 11.83
N ALA A 212 -0.97 -17.19 11.21
CA ALA A 212 -1.50 -15.95 10.67
C ALA A 212 -2.13 -15.10 11.79
N SER A 213 -1.83 -13.78 11.79
CA SER A 213 -2.47 -12.83 12.70
C SER A 213 -3.93 -12.53 12.31
N GLU A 214 -4.65 -11.82 13.16
CA GLU A 214 -5.98 -11.30 12.80
C GLU A 214 -5.87 -10.24 11.68
N SER A 215 -4.80 -9.45 11.67
CA SER A 215 -4.49 -8.53 10.56
C SER A 215 -4.31 -9.27 9.23
N TYR A 216 -3.64 -10.44 9.22
CA TYR A 216 -3.55 -11.27 8.02
C TYR A 216 -4.93 -11.70 7.51
N LYS A 217 -5.82 -12.14 8.41
CA LYS A 217 -7.17 -12.57 8.03
C LYS A 217 -7.96 -11.40 7.43
N MET A 218 -7.81 -10.20 7.99
CA MET A 218 -8.43 -8.99 7.48
C MET A 218 -7.91 -8.63 6.08
N GLN A 219 -6.58 -8.56 5.89
CA GLN A 219 -5.96 -8.28 4.60
C GLN A 219 -6.38 -9.32 3.55
N LYS A 220 -6.38 -10.60 3.91
CA LYS A 220 -6.83 -11.69 3.04
C LYS A 220 -8.30 -11.52 2.62
N MET A 221 -9.17 -11.12 3.55
CA MET A 221 -10.58 -10.89 3.24
C MET A 221 -10.74 -9.81 2.17
N PHE A 222 -10.04 -8.68 2.30
CA PHE A 222 -10.08 -7.61 1.31
C PHE A 222 -9.46 -8.03 -0.02
N GLY A 223 -8.28 -8.65 0.00
CA GLY A 223 -7.57 -9.08 -1.21
C GLY A 223 -8.31 -10.16 -2.02
N GLN A 224 -9.01 -11.09 -1.34
CA GLN A 224 -9.78 -12.14 -2.02
C GLN A 224 -11.13 -11.65 -2.56
N HIS A 225 -11.62 -10.49 -2.13
CA HIS A 225 -12.88 -9.91 -2.56
C HIS A 225 -12.65 -8.49 -3.11
N ALA A 226 -11.55 -8.31 -3.83
CA ALA A 226 -11.23 -7.07 -4.52
C ALA A 226 -12.17 -6.85 -5.71
N GLY A 227 -12.26 -5.60 -6.18
CA GLY A 227 -12.96 -5.22 -7.39
C GLY A 227 -12.23 -4.07 -8.07
N ASP A 228 -12.53 -3.85 -9.33
CA ASP A 228 -12.00 -2.74 -10.13
C ASP A 228 -12.95 -1.53 -10.19
N LEU A 229 -14.15 -1.66 -9.62
CA LEU A 229 -15.13 -0.59 -9.52
C LEU A 229 -15.62 -0.43 -8.08
N TYR A 230 -15.41 0.77 -7.52
CA TYR A 230 -16.04 1.14 -6.25
C TYR A 230 -17.47 1.64 -6.49
N ILE A 231 -18.43 1.13 -5.72
CA ILE A 231 -19.83 1.55 -5.77
C ILE A 231 -20.09 2.47 -4.57
N SER A 232 -20.34 3.73 -4.85
CA SER A 232 -20.62 4.72 -3.79
C SER A 232 -21.82 4.29 -2.96
N SER A 233 -21.64 4.26 -1.65
CA SER A 233 -22.65 3.86 -0.70
C SER A 233 -22.63 4.74 0.54
N VAL A 234 -23.77 4.85 1.23
CA VAL A 234 -23.91 5.63 2.46
C VAL A 234 -24.33 4.70 3.59
N LEU A 235 -23.51 4.69 4.66
CA LEU A 235 -23.85 4.00 5.90
C LEU A 235 -24.62 4.95 6.82
N SER A 236 -25.90 4.64 7.08
CA SER A 236 -26.72 5.40 8.02
C SER A 236 -26.63 4.81 9.42
N LEU A 237 -25.91 5.48 10.30
CA LEU A 237 -25.77 5.17 11.72
C LEU A 237 -25.72 6.49 12.53
N PRO A 238 -26.07 6.44 13.85
CA PRO A 238 -25.81 7.56 14.74
C PRO A 238 -24.32 7.98 14.69
N ASP A 239 -24.03 9.27 14.67
CA ASP A 239 -22.67 9.80 14.48
C ASP A 239 -21.65 9.23 15.47
N ALA A 240 -22.04 9.04 16.73
CA ALA A 240 -21.18 8.44 17.75
C ALA A 240 -20.72 7.01 17.43
N LEU A 241 -21.40 6.31 16.52
CA LEU A 241 -21.10 4.93 16.15
C LEU A 241 -20.39 4.81 14.80
N LYS A 242 -20.47 5.82 13.93
CA LYS A 242 -19.94 5.77 12.55
C LYS A 242 -18.49 5.36 12.50
N LYS A 243 -17.65 5.92 13.37
CA LYS A 243 -16.21 5.63 13.39
C LYS A 243 -15.84 4.18 13.72
N TYR A 244 -16.78 3.41 14.28
CA TYR A 244 -16.56 2.01 14.64
C TYR A 244 -17.09 1.03 13.60
N VAL A 245 -17.61 1.51 12.48
CA VAL A 245 -18.16 0.64 11.43
C VAL A 245 -17.67 1.09 10.07
N GLY A 246 -16.93 0.24 9.40
CA GLY A 246 -16.51 0.44 8.02
C GLY A 246 -17.40 -0.34 7.05
N THR A 247 -17.69 0.25 5.90
CA THR A 247 -18.37 -0.44 4.79
C THR A 247 -17.69 -0.08 3.48
N SER A 248 -17.57 -1.06 2.60
CA SER A 248 -17.14 -0.86 1.22
C SER A 248 -17.95 -1.75 0.29
N VAL A 249 -18.33 -1.20 -0.86
CA VAL A 249 -18.98 -1.96 -1.92
C VAL A 249 -18.12 -1.87 -3.16
N VAL A 250 -17.65 -3.02 -3.64
CA VAL A 250 -16.84 -3.11 -4.86
C VAL A 250 -17.40 -4.14 -5.81
N LYS A 251 -17.22 -3.90 -7.12
CA LYS A 251 -17.60 -4.84 -8.16
C LYS A 251 -16.35 -5.29 -8.92
N ASP A 252 -16.23 -6.58 -9.12
CA ASP A 252 -15.29 -7.16 -10.08
C ASP A 252 -15.96 -7.26 -11.45
N SER A 253 -15.53 -6.43 -12.38
CA SER A 253 -16.12 -6.37 -13.73
C SER A 253 -15.87 -7.65 -14.53
N LYS A 254 -14.84 -8.44 -14.22
CA LYS A 254 -14.52 -9.68 -14.92
C LYS A 254 -15.45 -10.82 -14.53
N SER A 255 -15.70 -10.99 -13.23
CA SER A 255 -16.61 -12.04 -12.74
C SER A 255 -18.07 -11.56 -12.66
N GLY A 256 -18.30 -10.25 -12.70
CA GLY A 256 -19.61 -9.63 -12.48
C GLY A 256 -20.04 -9.58 -11.00
N LYS A 257 -19.25 -10.13 -10.10
CA LYS A 257 -19.58 -10.21 -8.69
C LYS A 257 -19.48 -8.84 -8.00
N THR A 258 -20.40 -8.60 -7.09
CA THR A 258 -20.40 -7.39 -6.25
C THR A 258 -20.25 -7.80 -4.79
N TRP A 259 -19.32 -7.21 -4.10
CA TRP A 259 -18.98 -7.52 -2.72
C TRP A 259 -19.30 -6.34 -1.81
N LEU A 260 -20.11 -6.58 -0.78
CA LEU A 260 -20.25 -5.70 0.38
C LEU A 260 -19.35 -6.22 1.49
N LYS A 261 -18.38 -5.44 1.89
CA LYS A 261 -17.56 -5.67 3.07
C LYS A 261 -18.08 -4.84 4.22
N VAL A 262 -18.24 -5.45 5.38
CA VAL A 262 -18.67 -4.77 6.61
C VAL A 262 -17.66 -5.11 7.71
N VAL A 263 -17.11 -4.09 8.33
CA VAL A 263 -16.22 -4.20 9.50
C VAL A 263 -16.92 -3.57 10.69
N ASN A 264 -17.21 -4.36 11.71
CA ASN A 264 -17.93 -3.93 12.90
C ASN A 264 -17.01 -3.99 14.13
N ALA A 265 -16.44 -2.88 14.53
CA ALA A 265 -15.64 -2.76 15.75
C ALA A 265 -16.48 -2.56 17.03
N LEU A 266 -17.78 -2.40 16.93
CA LEU A 266 -18.65 -2.33 18.11
C LEU A 266 -18.74 -3.70 18.81
N PRO A 267 -18.93 -3.75 20.12
CA PRO A 267 -19.05 -5.01 20.87
C PRO A 267 -20.39 -5.73 20.67
N ARG A 268 -21.28 -5.18 19.86
CA ARG A 268 -22.65 -5.70 19.63
C ARG A 268 -22.89 -6.05 18.17
N THR A 269 -23.78 -7.00 17.95
CA THR A 269 -24.28 -7.35 16.62
C THR A 269 -25.01 -6.16 15.98
N LEU A 270 -24.74 -5.95 14.69
CA LEU A 270 -25.46 -5.00 13.84
C LEU A 270 -26.34 -5.75 12.83
N LYS A 271 -27.52 -5.21 12.58
CA LYS A 271 -28.39 -5.59 11.47
C LYS A 271 -28.47 -4.41 10.52
N LEU A 272 -28.05 -4.61 9.29
CA LEU A 272 -28.02 -3.57 8.27
C LEU A 272 -28.98 -3.94 7.13
N SER A 273 -29.74 -2.94 6.67
CA SER A 273 -30.56 -3.04 5.47
C SER A 273 -29.77 -2.48 4.29
N VAL A 274 -29.51 -3.30 3.30
CA VAL A 274 -28.88 -2.90 2.04
C VAL A 274 -29.98 -2.58 1.03
N SER A 275 -29.96 -1.39 0.46
CA SER A 275 -30.91 -0.96 -0.58
C SER A 275 -30.17 -0.51 -1.84
N GLY A 276 -30.83 -0.52 -2.98
CA GLY A 276 -30.25 -0.11 -4.27
C GLY A 276 -29.54 -1.24 -5.03
N LEU A 277 -29.09 -2.29 -4.33
CA LEU A 277 -28.47 -3.49 -4.91
C LEU A 277 -29.17 -4.75 -4.36
N GLY A 278 -30.49 -4.85 -4.57
CA GLY A 278 -31.24 -6.06 -4.27
C GLY A 278 -31.92 -6.17 -2.91
N ASN A 279 -32.05 -5.11 -2.12
CA ASN A 279 -32.82 -5.08 -0.85
C ASN A 279 -32.55 -6.27 0.08
N LYS A 280 -31.32 -6.34 0.61
CA LYS A 280 -30.84 -7.44 1.43
C LYS A 280 -30.73 -7.03 2.90
N GLN A 281 -31.05 -7.94 3.82
CA GLN A 281 -30.72 -7.80 5.23
C GLN A 281 -29.42 -8.56 5.53
N VAL A 282 -28.47 -7.89 6.14
CA VAL A 282 -27.21 -8.51 6.59
C VAL A 282 -27.06 -8.36 8.09
N THR A 283 -26.54 -9.39 8.73
CA THR A 283 -26.27 -9.38 10.17
C THR A 283 -24.79 -9.65 10.38
N ILE A 284 -24.14 -8.80 11.15
CA ILE A 284 -22.72 -8.92 11.48
C ILE A 284 -22.53 -8.91 12.99
N ALA A 285 -21.81 -9.89 13.51
CA ALA A 285 -21.50 -9.98 14.93
C ALA A 285 -20.66 -8.78 15.42
N GLY A 286 -20.69 -8.53 16.71
CA GLY A 286 -19.79 -7.56 17.32
C GLY A 286 -18.31 -7.98 17.18
N ARG A 287 -17.42 -7.01 17.00
CA ARG A 287 -15.97 -7.20 16.86
C ARG A 287 -15.64 -8.22 15.77
N SER A 288 -16.21 -8.05 14.60
CA SER A 288 -16.01 -8.95 13.45
C SER A 288 -16.04 -8.20 12.11
N ALA A 289 -15.54 -8.86 11.08
CA ALA A 289 -15.65 -8.42 9.72
C ALA A 289 -16.21 -9.53 8.84
N GLN A 290 -17.00 -9.17 7.83
CA GLN A 290 -17.63 -10.14 6.93
C GLN A 290 -17.84 -9.55 5.54
N VAL A 291 -17.82 -10.44 4.54
CA VAL A 291 -18.15 -10.12 3.14
C VAL A 291 -19.48 -10.76 2.78
N PHE A 292 -20.27 -10.01 2.03
CA PHE A 292 -21.54 -10.47 1.47
C PHE A 292 -21.53 -10.27 -0.04
N GLU A 293 -21.86 -11.28 -0.79
CA GLU A 293 -22.13 -11.16 -2.23
C GLU A 293 -23.54 -10.56 -2.41
N LEU A 294 -23.63 -9.47 -3.20
CA LEU A 294 -24.86 -8.72 -3.46
C LEU A 294 -25.49 -9.09 -4.81
#